data_b218390ed72c08f8680c73f790d37a6d
#
_entry.id   b218390ed72c08f8680c73f790d37a6d
#
_cell.length_a   1.000
_cell.length_b   1.000
_cell.length_c   1.000
_cell.angle_alpha   90.00
_cell.angle_beta   90.00
_cell.angle_gamma   90.00
#
_symmetry.space_group_name_H-M   'P 1'
#
loop_
_entity.id
_entity.type
_entity.pdbx_description
1 polymer ?
#
loop_
_entity_poly.entity_id
_entity_poly.type
_entity_poly.pdbx_seq_one_letter_code
_entity_poly.pdbx_strand_id
1 'polypeptide(L)'
;MERRCGSAARAGSIAALTASALAGVALAQTPAQPAETSAPAAQAAPPPAPLPGDAHRGRELSYTCLGCHGIDGYRNAYPDYSVPKLEGQNPEYLSSALHDYRKGDRSHLTMHSQASELTDQDIADIAVFFAGKPLTASGKTQGTVPKAAMVCVSCHGQDGVAIAPMYPSLAGQHQDYLVRALVEYQNGGRKNPVMKGLAAALKPADIAEIAAYFSALTPALKTEPRPYTRFSAE
;
A
#
# COMPACT_ATOMS: atom_id res chain seq x y z
N MET A 1 33.87 50.79 1.39
CA MET A 1 34.64 50.76 2.67
C MET A 1 35.17 49.37 2.84
N GLU A 2 36.44 49.27 2.46
CA GLU A 2 37.27 48.09 2.65
C GLU A 2 37.54 47.79 4.13
N ARG A 3 37.70 46.55 4.49
CA ARG A 3 38.77 46.13 5.42
C ARG A 3 39.19 44.69 5.12
N ARG A 4 40.37 44.60 4.55
CA ARG A 4 41.24 43.43 4.54
C ARG A 4 41.96 43.32 5.90
N CYS A 5 42.25 42.08 6.32
CA CYS A 5 43.44 41.65 7.11
C CYS A 5 43.31 40.10 7.19
N GLY A 6 44.23 39.24 6.83
CA GLY A 6 45.68 39.37 6.79
C GLY A 6 46.27 38.18 7.50
N SER A 7 46.79 37.20 6.71
CA SER A 7 47.99 36.38 6.91
C SER A 7 48.41 35.93 8.30
N ALA A 8 48.71 34.59 8.47
CA ALA A 8 50.01 34.16 8.93
C ALA A 8 50.18 32.63 8.75
N ALA A 9 51.10 32.29 7.91
CA ALA A 9 51.72 30.96 7.81
C ALA A 9 52.65 30.72 9.00
N ARG A 10 52.73 29.51 9.50
CA ARG A 10 53.91 29.00 10.17
C ARG A 10 54.19 27.57 9.75
N ALA A 11 55.28 27.45 9.00
CA ALA A 11 55.99 26.21 8.76
C ALA A 11 56.74 25.80 10.02
N GLY A 12 56.79 24.51 10.34
CA GLY A 12 57.61 23.93 11.37
C GLY A 12 57.97 22.51 10.97
N SER A 13 59.10 22.37 10.28
CA SER A 13 59.77 21.10 10.03
C SER A 13 60.45 20.62 11.32
N ILE A 14 60.21 19.41 11.73
CA ILE A 14 61.13 18.66 12.61
C ILE A 14 61.24 17.24 12.05
N ALA A 15 62.46 16.94 11.57
CA ALA A 15 62.91 15.61 11.24
C ALA A 15 63.42 14.94 12.51
N ALA A 16 63.08 13.67 12.74
CA ALA A 16 63.85 12.77 13.58
C ALA A 16 63.52 11.31 13.31
N LEU A 17 64.37 10.62 12.62
CA LEU A 17 65.10 9.40 13.02
C LEU A 17 64.31 8.11 13.31
N THR A 18 64.52 7.24 12.38
CA THR A 18 64.48 5.77 12.31
C THR A 18 64.77 5.00 13.60
N ALA A 19 63.91 4.04 13.90
CA ALA A 19 64.33 2.79 14.58
C ALA A 19 63.43 1.66 14.07
N SER A 20 63.98 0.80 13.23
CA SER A 20 63.40 -0.46 12.80
C SER A 20 63.45 -1.47 13.95
N ALA A 21 62.27 -1.84 14.45
CA ALA A 21 62.12 -3.02 15.29
C ALA A 21 61.31 -4.06 14.53
N LEU A 22 61.97 -5.12 14.07
CA LEU A 22 61.35 -6.33 13.54
C LEU A 22 60.70 -7.08 14.70
N ALA A 23 59.41 -6.91 14.88
CA ALA A 23 58.62 -7.77 15.76
C ALA A 23 57.95 -8.84 14.90
N GLY A 24 58.35 -10.09 15.11
CA GLY A 24 57.77 -11.26 14.48
C GLY A 24 56.28 -11.40 14.82
N VAL A 25 55.46 -11.40 13.81
CA VAL A 25 54.01 -11.69 13.94
C VAL A 25 53.86 -13.20 14.06
N ALA A 26 53.64 -13.69 15.27
CA ALA A 26 53.16 -15.05 15.48
C ALA A 26 51.71 -15.15 14.95
N LEU A 27 51.53 -15.90 13.90
CA LEU A 27 50.22 -16.29 13.40
C LEU A 27 49.53 -17.22 14.39
N ALA A 28 48.72 -16.68 15.27
CA ALA A 28 47.80 -17.46 16.09
C ALA A 28 46.77 -18.12 15.16
N GLN A 29 46.84 -19.43 15.02
CA GLN A 29 45.84 -20.23 14.35
C GLN A 29 44.58 -20.24 15.20
N THR A 30 43.51 -19.56 14.74
CA THR A 30 42.20 -19.64 15.34
C THR A 30 41.66 -21.06 15.15
N PRO A 31 41.23 -21.76 16.21
CA PRO A 31 40.64 -23.09 16.06
C PRO A 31 39.37 -22.97 15.22
N ALA A 32 39.22 -23.83 14.19
CA ALA A 32 38.06 -23.95 13.37
C ALA A 32 36.84 -24.26 14.27
N GLN A 33 35.83 -23.35 14.25
CA GLN A 33 34.55 -23.63 14.87
C GLN A 33 33.87 -24.77 14.11
N PRO A 34 33.25 -25.73 14.84
CA PRO A 34 32.40 -26.74 14.19
C PRO A 34 31.29 -26.06 13.40
N ALA A 35 31.05 -26.50 12.16
CA ALA A 35 29.92 -26.04 11.37
C ALA A 35 28.63 -26.34 12.14
N GLU A 36 27.94 -25.29 12.60
CA GLU A 36 26.59 -25.42 13.11
C GLU A 36 25.69 -25.94 11.98
N THR A 37 25.21 -27.15 12.15
CA THR A 37 24.20 -27.75 11.28
C THR A 37 22.95 -26.89 11.43
N SER A 38 22.70 -26.03 10.45
CA SER A 38 21.46 -25.23 10.41
C SER A 38 20.27 -26.19 10.42
N ALA A 39 19.52 -26.18 11.52
CA ALA A 39 18.23 -26.86 11.59
C ALA A 39 17.35 -26.40 10.42
N PRO A 40 16.59 -27.31 9.78
CA PRO A 40 15.69 -26.93 8.72
C PRO A 40 14.73 -25.85 9.26
N ALA A 41 14.65 -24.72 8.54
CA ALA A 41 13.73 -23.65 8.88
C ALA A 41 12.31 -24.24 8.99
N ALA A 42 11.73 -24.15 10.17
CA ALA A 42 10.34 -24.59 10.38
C ALA A 42 9.49 -23.87 9.33
N GLN A 43 8.83 -24.63 8.46
CA GLN A 43 7.90 -24.09 7.49
C GLN A 43 6.79 -23.40 8.29
N ALA A 44 6.66 -22.09 8.11
CA ALA A 44 5.54 -21.35 8.71
C ALA A 44 4.23 -22.03 8.30
N ALA A 45 3.37 -22.30 9.28
CA ALA A 45 2.05 -22.85 9.00
C ALA A 45 1.34 -21.96 7.96
N PRO A 46 0.59 -22.54 7.02
CA PRO A 46 -0.18 -21.76 6.07
C PRO A 46 -1.11 -20.79 6.85
N PRO A 47 -1.30 -19.57 6.34
CA PRO A 47 -2.22 -18.63 7.02
C PRO A 47 -3.59 -19.29 7.17
N PRO A 48 -4.30 -19.02 8.27
CA PRO A 48 -5.65 -19.56 8.49
C PRO A 48 -6.57 -19.16 7.35
N ALA A 49 -7.48 -20.05 6.96
CA ALA A 49 -8.47 -19.77 5.94
C ALA A 49 -9.29 -18.52 6.31
N PRO A 50 -9.66 -17.69 5.30
CA PRO A 50 -10.50 -16.53 5.56
C PRO A 50 -11.79 -16.93 6.28
N LEU A 51 -12.21 -16.14 7.27
CA LEU A 51 -13.47 -16.36 7.95
C LEU A 51 -14.63 -16.13 6.97
N PRO A 52 -15.67 -16.98 6.98
CA PRO A 52 -16.86 -16.72 6.20
C PRO A 52 -17.54 -15.44 6.73
N GLY A 53 -17.86 -14.50 5.83
CA GLY A 53 -18.52 -13.25 6.21
C GLY A 53 -20.03 -13.33 6.03
N ASP A 54 -20.77 -12.60 6.87
CA ASP A 54 -22.22 -12.40 6.79
C ASP A 54 -22.50 -10.96 6.33
N ALA A 55 -22.99 -10.81 5.08
CA ALA A 55 -23.28 -9.50 4.49
C ALA A 55 -24.41 -8.74 5.22
N HIS A 56 -25.38 -9.44 5.84
CA HIS A 56 -26.43 -8.77 6.60
C HIS A 56 -25.86 -8.11 7.87
N ARG A 57 -25.10 -8.87 8.64
CA ARG A 57 -24.40 -8.34 9.81
C ARG A 57 -23.38 -7.26 9.40
N GLY A 58 -22.67 -7.47 8.29
CA GLY A 58 -21.73 -6.49 7.72
C GLY A 58 -22.41 -5.16 7.40
N ARG A 59 -23.64 -5.16 6.89
CA ARG A 59 -24.44 -3.96 6.66
C ARG A 59 -24.74 -3.20 7.94
N GLU A 60 -25.13 -3.88 9.01
CA GLU A 60 -25.40 -3.28 10.31
C GLU A 60 -24.14 -2.63 10.90
N LEU A 61 -23.02 -3.34 10.85
CA LEU A 61 -21.72 -2.83 11.30
C LEU A 61 -21.21 -1.65 10.49
N SER A 62 -21.61 -1.56 9.21
CA SER A 62 -21.12 -0.54 8.28
C SER A 62 -21.85 0.80 8.37
N TYR A 63 -22.73 1.02 9.36
CA TYR A 63 -23.49 2.26 9.49
C TYR A 63 -22.61 3.52 9.48
N THR A 64 -21.52 3.52 10.27
CA THR A 64 -20.56 4.63 10.31
C THR A 64 -19.72 4.72 9.03
N CYS A 65 -19.37 3.59 8.43
CA CYS A 65 -18.59 3.51 7.19
C CYS A 65 -19.32 4.18 6.02
N LEU A 66 -20.64 3.92 5.90
CA LEU A 66 -21.52 4.53 4.90
C LEU A 66 -21.60 6.06 5.05
N GLY A 67 -21.19 6.61 6.20
CA GLY A 67 -21.05 8.04 6.42
C GLY A 67 -20.12 8.74 5.45
N CYS A 68 -19.13 8.01 4.94
CA CYS A 68 -18.17 8.47 3.94
C CYS A 68 -18.26 7.62 2.65
N HIS A 69 -18.18 6.28 2.77
CA HIS A 69 -18.16 5.36 1.64
C HIS A 69 -19.53 5.17 0.95
N GLY A 70 -20.63 5.67 1.54
CA GLY A 70 -21.97 5.62 0.97
C GLY A 70 -22.42 6.92 0.30
N ILE A 71 -21.53 7.88 0.08
CA ILE A 71 -21.82 9.16 -0.55
C ILE A 71 -20.97 9.27 -1.82
N ASP A 72 -21.64 9.31 -2.97
CA ASP A 72 -20.93 9.48 -4.24
C ASP A 72 -20.22 10.84 -4.28
N GLY A 73 -18.95 10.82 -4.75
CA GLY A 73 -18.13 12.02 -4.83
C GLY A 73 -17.68 12.60 -3.49
N TYR A 74 -17.87 11.90 -2.34
CA TYR A 74 -17.40 12.39 -1.04
C TYR A 74 -15.87 12.47 -1.00
N ARG A 75 -15.37 13.55 -0.40
CA ARG A 75 -13.93 13.83 -0.29
C ARG A 75 -13.51 14.00 1.14
N ASN A 76 -12.28 13.58 1.45
CA ASN A 76 -11.62 13.94 2.71
C ASN A 76 -11.32 15.44 2.72
N ALA A 77 -11.40 16.05 3.90
CA ALA A 77 -11.01 17.46 4.08
C ALA A 77 -9.48 17.62 4.16
N TYR A 78 -8.81 16.65 4.80
CA TYR A 78 -7.37 16.65 4.97
C TYR A 78 -6.82 15.24 5.20
N PRO A 79 -5.90 14.77 4.36
CA PRO A 79 -5.55 15.33 3.05
C PRO A 79 -6.73 15.27 2.07
N ASP A 80 -6.83 16.25 1.15
CA ASP A 80 -7.95 16.34 0.21
C ASP A 80 -7.79 15.33 -0.94
N TYR A 81 -8.62 14.28 -0.91
CA TYR A 81 -8.81 13.34 -2.00
C TYR A 81 -10.14 12.58 -1.83
N SER A 82 -10.62 11.97 -2.92
CA SER A 82 -11.90 11.25 -2.91
C SER A 82 -11.87 10.01 -2.02
N VAL A 83 -12.93 9.80 -1.25
CA VAL A 83 -13.13 8.56 -0.50
C VAL A 83 -13.34 7.42 -1.50
N PRO A 84 -12.60 6.29 -1.38
CA PRO A 84 -12.62 5.24 -2.40
C PRO A 84 -13.97 4.52 -2.48
N LYS A 85 -14.30 4.11 -3.70
CA LYS A 85 -15.42 3.23 -4.01
C LYS A 85 -15.09 1.82 -3.55
N LEU A 86 -16.06 1.14 -2.93
CA LEU A 86 -15.86 -0.19 -2.34
C LEU A 86 -16.75 -1.27 -2.97
N GLU A 87 -17.95 -0.93 -3.47
CA GLU A 87 -18.87 -1.89 -4.10
C GLU A 87 -18.25 -2.47 -5.38
N GLY A 88 -18.28 -3.78 -5.47
CA GLY A 88 -17.68 -4.53 -6.56
C GLY A 88 -16.22 -4.92 -6.34
N GLN A 89 -15.64 -4.56 -5.21
CA GLN A 89 -14.26 -4.93 -4.84
C GLN A 89 -14.19 -6.38 -4.34
N ASN A 90 -13.00 -6.97 -4.35
CA ASN A 90 -12.76 -8.30 -3.80
C ASN A 90 -12.85 -8.29 -2.27
N PRO A 91 -13.64 -9.17 -1.64
CA PRO A 91 -13.81 -9.21 -0.18
C PRO A 91 -12.50 -9.52 0.55
N GLU A 92 -11.67 -10.40 0.02
CA GLU A 92 -10.36 -10.72 0.60
C GLU A 92 -9.44 -9.49 0.63
N TYR A 93 -9.46 -8.68 -0.43
CA TYR A 93 -8.71 -7.43 -0.45
C TYR A 93 -9.27 -6.42 0.55
N LEU A 94 -10.60 -6.28 0.65
CA LEU A 94 -11.23 -5.38 1.63
C LEU A 94 -10.89 -5.79 3.07
N SER A 95 -10.94 -7.10 3.36
CA SER A 95 -10.53 -7.66 4.64
C SER A 95 -9.07 -7.33 4.95
N SER A 96 -8.16 -7.61 4.02
CA SER A 96 -6.73 -7.26 4.17
C SER A 96 -6.53 -5.78 4.43
N ALA A 97 -7.25 -4.92 3.70
CA ALA A 97 -7.16 -3.47 3.86
C ALA A 97 -7.60 -2.98 5.25
N LEU A 98 -8.67 -3.55 5.82
CA LEU A 98 -9.12 -3.24 7.18
C LEU A 98 -8.13 -3.73 8.24
N HIS A 99 -7.57 -4.93 8.06
CA HIS A 99 -6.49 -5.42 8.92
C HIS A 99 -5.26 -4.50 8.89
N ASP A 100 -4.87 -4.03 7.71
CA ASP A 100 -3.74 -3.11 7.56
C ASP A 100 -4.01 -1.77 8.26
N TYR A 101 -5.23 -1.23 8.18
CA TYR A 101 -5.61 -0.04 8.93
C TYR A 101 -5.59 -0.28 10.43
N ARG A 102 -6.13 -1.41 10.91
CA ARG A 102 -6.13 -1.79 12.33
C ARG A 102 -4.71 -1.90 12.90
N LYS A 103 -3.79 -2.46 12.12
CA LYS A 103 -2.37 -2.62 12.50
C LYS A 103 -1.54 -1.34 12.33
N GLY A 104 -2.04 -0.33 11.62
CA GLY A 104 -1.26 0.85 11.24
C GLY A 104 -0.29 0.61 10.08
N ASP A 105 -0.48 -0.45 9.29
CA ASP A 105 0.27 -0.74 8.08
C ASP A 105 -0.23 0.09 6.87
N ARG A 106 -1.42 0.70 7.01
CA ARG A 106 -1.93 1.79 6.19
C ARG A 106 -2.14 3.03 7.04
N SER A 107 -1.48 4.12 6.65
CA SER A 107 -1.46 5.38 7.37
C SER A 107 -2.67 6.26 7.00
N HIS A 108 -3.78 6.10 7.73
CA HIS A 108 -4.95 6.97 7.62
C HIS A 108 -5.68 6.99 8.96
N LEU A 109 -5.58 8.11 9.70
CA LEU A 109 -6.06 8.19 11.08
C LEU A 109 -7.53 7.84 11.24
N THR A 110 -8.41 8.36 10.38
CA THR A 110 -9.85 8.04 10.43
C THR A 110 -10.09 6.54 10.21
N MET A 111 -9.45 5.94 9.19
CA MET A 111 -9.63 4.51 8.92
C MET A 111 -8.99 3.63 10.00
N HIS A 112 -7.87 4.06 10.59
CA HIS A 112 -7.30 3.38 11.75
C HIS A 112 -8.28 3.39 12.92
N SER A 113 -8.86 4.55 13.25
CA SER A 113 -9.86 4.66 14.33
C SER A 113 -11.10 3.81 14.05
N GLN A 114 -11.59 3.74 12.80
CA GLN A 114 -12.73 2.91 12.43
C GLN A 114 -12.42 1.41 12.51
N ALA A 115 -11.18 1.01 12.21
CA ALA A 115 -10.79 -0.40 12.18
C ALA A 115 -10.27 -0.95 13.52
N SER A 116 -9.82 -0.07 14.45
CA SER A 116 -9.13 -0.48 15.68
C SER A 116 -9.93 -1.40 16.58
N GLU A 117 -11.26 -1.20 16.65
CA GLU A 117 -12.17 -1.96 17.51
C GLU A 117 -12.82 -3.18 16.82
N LEU A 118 -12.59 -3.36 15.50
CA LEU A 118 -13.19 -4.46 14.75
C LEU A 118 -12.53 -5.79 15.10
N THR A 119 -13.32 -6.82 15.34
CA THR A 119 -12.85 -8.20 15.38
C THR A 119 -12.58 -8.72 13.99
N ASP A 120 -11.89 -9.86 13.87
CA ASP A 120 -11.65 -10.49 12.56
C ASP A 120 -12.98 -10.89 11.87
N GLN A 121 -13.99 -11.29 12.65
CA GLN A 121 -15.32 -11.58 12.11
C GLN A 121 -16.03 -10.31 11.64
N ASP A 122 -15.95 -9.21 12.37
CA ASP A 122 -16.52 -7.92 11.92
C ASP A 122 -15.90 -7.46 10.60
N ILE A 123 -14.58 -7.63 10.47
CA ILE A 123 -13.85 -7.32 9.24
C ILE A 123 -14.32 -8.20 8.08
N ALA A 124 -14.51 -9.50 8.30
CA ALA A 124 -15.01 -10.44 7.29
C ALA A 124 -16.42 -10.04 6.82
N ASP A 125 -17.32 -9.74 7.77
CA ASP A 125 -18.70 -9.37 7.49
C ASP A 125 -18.80 -8.04 6.73
N ILE A 126 -18.07 -7.02 7.16
CA ILE A 126 -17.99 -5.71 6.50
C ILE A 126 -17.41 -5.86 5.08
N ALA A 127 -16.37 -6.69 4.92
CA ALA A 127 -15.74 -6.92 3.62
C ALA A 127 -16.71 -7.53 2.61
N VAL A 128 -17.48 -8.57 2.98
CA VAL A 128 -18.47 -9.17 2.07
C VAL A 128 -19.65 -8.26 1.81
N PHE A 129 -20.07 -7.44 2.77
CA PHE A 129 -21.12 -6.45 2.56
C PHE A 129 -20.71 -5.43 1.48
N PHE A 130 -19.57 -4.77 1.64
CA PHE A 130 -19.10 -3.78 0.66
C PHE A 130 -18.68 -4.39 -0.68
N ALA A 131 -18.17 -5.61 -0.69
CA ALA A 131 -17.88 -6.32 -1.93
C ALA A 131 -19.16 -6.49 -2.78
N GLY A 132 -20.27 -6.78 -2.12
CA GLY A 132 -21.52 -7.08 -2.81
C GLY A 132 -21.30 -8.18 -3.85
N LYS A 133 -21.51 -7.84 -5.13
CA LYS A 133 -21.12 -8.69 -6.26
C LYS A 133 -19.79 -8.20 -6.83
N PRO A 134 -18.69 -8.89 -6.58
CA PRO A 134 -17.39 -8.51 -7.12
C PRO A 134 -17.42 -8.34 -8.64
N LEU A 135 -16.60 -7.43 -9.15
CA LEU A 135 -16.48 -7.22 -10.60
C LEU A 135 -16.03 -8.51 -11.28
N THR A 136 -16.60 -8.76 -12.45
CA THR A 136 -16.18 -9.88 -13.29
C THR A 136 -15.37 -9.34 -14.47
N ALA A 137 -14.18 -9.91 -14.69
CA ALA A 137 -13.33 -9.53 -15.81
C ALA A 137 -14.07 -9.69 -17.14
N SER A 138 -14.00 -8.66 -17.95
CA SER A 138 -14.59 -8.68 -19.31
C SER A 138 -13.69 -9.41 -20.30
N GLY A 139 -12.42 -9.59 -19.96
CA GLY A 139 -11.38 -10.12 -20.85
C GLY A 139 -11.06 -9.21 -22.04
N LYS A 140 -11.59 -8.00 -22.06
CA LYS A 140 -11.40 -7.02 -23.15
C LYS A 140 -10.58 -5.85 -22.66
N THR A 141 -9.51 -5.55 -23.37
CA THR A 141 -8.73 -4.32 -23.14
C THR A 141 -9.55 -3.13 -23.63
N GLN A 142 -9.65 -2.10 -22.81
CA GLN A 142 -10.32 -0.85 -23.17
C GLN A 142 -9.24 0.20 -23.46
N GLY A 143 -9.10 0.52 -24.74
CA GLY A 143 -8.05 1.41 -25.20
C GLY A 143 -6.66 0.78 -25.16
N THR A 144 -5.62 1.62 -25.25
CA THR A 144 -4.23 1.18 -25.19
C THR A 144 -3.72 1.25 -23.76
N VAL A 145 -3.16 0.16 -23.27
CA VAL A 145 -2.50 0.14 -21.94
C VAL A 145 -1.27 1.08 -21.99
N PRO A 146 -1.21 2.09 -21.15
CA PRO A 146 -0.04 2.97 -21.10
C PRO A 146 1.23 2.21 -20.72
N LYS A 147 2.37 2.65 -21.23
CA LYS A 147 3.65 2.02 -20.92
C LYS A 147 3.91 1.94 -19.41
N ALA A 148 3.56 2.98 -18.67
CA ALA A 148 3.71 3.03 -17.23
C ALA A 148 2.83 2.00 -16.49
N ALA A 149 1.68 1.58 -17.08
CA ALA A 149 0.76 0.62 -16.48
C ALA A 149 1.01 -0.84 -16.88
N MET A 150 1.95 -1.13 -17.79
CA MET A 150 2.17 -2.46 -18.35
C MET A 150 2.43 -3.54 -17.28
N VAL A 151 3.19 -3.23 -16.25
CA VAL A 151 3.45 -4.18 -15.15
C VAL A 151 2.24 -4.32 -14.22
N CYS A 152 1.43 -3.29 -14.08
CA CYS A 152 0.29 -3.26 -13.17
C CYS A 152 -0.85 -4.18 -13.63
N VAL A 153 -1.10 -4.23 -14.95
CA VAL A 153 -2.17 -5.05 -15.54
C VAL A 153 -1.98 -6.55 -15.34
N SER A 154 -0.76 -7.01 -15.03
CA SER A 154 -0.48 -8.41 -14.76
C SER A 154 -1.20 -8.96 -13.51
N CYS A 155 -1.52 -8.10 -12.54
CA CYS A 155 -2.23 -8.44 -11.32
C CYS A 155 -3.60 -7.79 -11.24
N HIS A 156 -3.71 -6.52 -11.70
CA HIS A 156 -4.93 -5.74 -11.62
C HIS A 156 -5.85 -5.87 -12.85
N GLY A 157 -5.44 -6.66 -13.86
CA GLY A 157 -6.19 -6.88 -15.10
C GLY A 157 -6.07 -5.73 -16.10
N GLN A 158 -6.17 -6.06 -17.40
CA GLN A 158 -6.18 -5.05 -18.47
C GLN A 158 -7.46 -4.24 -18.51
N ASP A 159 -8.55 -4.79 -18.00
CA ASP A 159 -9.84 -4.12 -17.78
C ASP A 159 -9.96 -3.55 -16.36
N GLY A 160 -8.88 -3.58 -15.58
CA GLY A 160 -8.85 -3.10 -14.21
C GLY A 160 -9.56 -4.01 -13.20
N VAL A 161 -9.98 -5.21 -13.62
CA VAL A 161 -10.54 -6.24 -12.73
C VAL A 161 -9.44 -7.21 -12.33
N ALA A 162 -9.20 -7.34 -11.05
CA ALA A 162 -8.09 -8.13 -10.52
C ALA A 162 -8.19 -9.60 -10.89
N ILE A 163 -7.04 -10.21 -11.20
CA ILE A 163 -6.94 -11.63 -11.62
C ILE A 163 -7.06 -12.62 -10.46
N ALA A 164 -6.92 -12.16 -9.23
CA ALA A 164 -7.02 -12.98 -8.01
C ALA A 164 -7.64 -12.16 -6.86
N PRO A 165 -8.36 -12.82 -5.93
CA PRO A 165 -9.12 -12.13 -4.88
C PRO A 165 -8.29 -11.27 -3.92
N MET A 166 -7.02 -11.59 -3.74
CA MET A 166 -6.09 -10.82 -2.90
C MET A 166 -5.66 -9.49 -3.52
N TYR A 167 -5.80 -9.33 -4.84
CA TYR A 167 -5.47 -8.08 -5.52
C TYR A 167 -6.71 -7.18 -5.62
N PRO A 168 -6.56 -5.87 -5.52
CA PRO A 168 -7.68 -4.98 -5.72
C PRO A 168 -8.02 -4.81 -7.19
N SER A 169 -9.32 -4.80 -7.51
CA SER A 169 -9.81 -4.22 -8.74
C SER A 169 -9.63 -2.71 -8.70
N LEU A 170 -9.22 -2.11 -9.80
CA LEU A 170 -8.92 -0.69 -9.92
C LEU A 170 -9.86 0.05 -10.88
N ALA A 171 -10.63 -0.69 -11.68
CA ALA A 171 -11.52 -0.14 -12.70
C ALA A 171 -12.52 0.86 -12.11
N GLY A 172 -12.55 2.06 -12.67
CA GLY A 172 -13.46 3.12 -12.27
C GLY A 172 -13.26 3.69 -10.88
N GLN A 173 -12.16 3.35 -10.20
CA GLN A 173 -11.79 3.98 -8.93
C GLN A 173 -11.42 5.45 -9.14
N HIS A 174 -11.59 6.29 -8.13
CA HIS A 174 -11.23 7.71 -8.22
C HIS A 174 -9.75 7.89 -8.54
N GLN A 175 -9.47 8.73 -9.54
CA GLN A 175 -8.11 8.97 -10.02
C GLN A 175 -7.20 9.52 -8.92
N ASP A 176 -7.66 10.50 -8.16
CA ASP A 176 -6.93 11.12 -7.05
C ASP A 176 -6.63 10.14 -5.91
N TYR A 177 -7.57 9.22 -5.62
CA TYR A 177 -7.32 8.13 -4.67
C TYR A 177 -6.25 7.16 -5.18
N LEU A 178 -6.24 6.81 -6.47
CA LEU A 178 -5.21 5.95 -7.07
C LEU A 178 -3.83 6.61 -7.02
N VAL A 179 -3.76 7.92 -7.32
CA VAL A 179 -2.53 8.72 -7.17
C VAL A 179 -2.04 8.65 -5.72
N ARG A 180 -2.93 8.94 -4.77
CA ARG A 180 -2.61 8.91 -3.34
C ARG A 180 -2.10 7.54 -2.90
N ALA A 181 -2.75 6.47 -3.33
CA ALA A 181 -2.36 5.11 -2.98
C ALA A 181 -0.94 4.77 -3.47
N LEU A 182 -0.59 5.13 -4.71
CA LEU A 182 0.76 4.90 -5.26
C LEU A 182 1.83 5.70 -4.51
N VAL A 183 1.55 6.96 -4.18
CA VAL A 183 2.45 7.80 -3.38
C VAL A 183 2.63 7.23 -1.97
N GLU A 184 1.58 6.68 -1.35
CA GLU A 184 1.67 6.07 -0.04
C GLU A 184 2.51 4.78 -0.03
N TYR A 185 2.51 4.01 -1.12
CA TYR A 185 3.45 2.89 -1.26
C TYR A 185 4.90 3.37 -1.41
N GLN A 186 5.15 4.48 -2.10
CA GLN A 186 6.50 5.05 -2.24
C GLN A 186 7.06 5.52 -0.89
N ASN A 187 6.28 6.27 -0.13
CA ASN A 187 6.73 6.92 1.11
C ASN A 187 6.55 6.06 2.37
N GLY A 188 6.03 4.82 2.23
CA GLY A 188 5.84 3.89 3.34
C GLY A 188 4.55 4.10 4.14
N GLY A 189 3.65 4.97 3.71
CA GLY A 189 2.31 5.14 4.27
C GLY A 189 1.43 3.89 4.10
N ARG A 190 1.78 3.03 3.15
CA ARG A 190 1.23 1.67 2.98
C ARG A 190 2.36 0.67 2.92
N LYS A 191 2.33 -0.33 3.83
CA LYS A 191 3.38 -1.33 3.97
C LYS A 191 3.04 -2.62 3.21
N ASN A 192 3.15 -2.58 1.90
CA ASN A 192 3.07 -3.77 1.05
C ASN A 192 4.37 -3.89 0.25
N PRO A 193 5.20 -4.92 0.48
CA PRO A 193 6.51 -5.05 -0.16
C PRO A 193 6.45 -5.10 -1.68
N VAL A 194 5.46 -5.78 -2.24
CA VAL A 194 5.29 -5.91 -3.71
C VAL A 194 4.95 -4.55 -4.30
N MET A 195 3.90 -3.89 -3.80
CA MET A 195 3.47 -2.59 -4.30
C MET A 195 4.52 -1.50 -4.05
N LYS A 196 5.24 -1.56 -2.92
CA LYS A 196 6.36 -0.66 -2.65
C LYS A 196 7.46 -0.80 -3.70
N GLY A 197 7.83 -2.04 -4.03
CA GLY A 197 8.85 -2.31 -5.06
C GLY A 197 8.43 -1.78 -6.44
N LEU A 198 7.17 -2.02 -6.83
CA LEU A 198 6.64 -1.57 -8.12
C LEU A 198 6.46 -0.04 -8.18
N ALA A 199 6.05 0.60 -7.09
CA ALA A 199 5.84 2.04 -7.05
C ALA A 199 7.14 2.85 -6.92
N ALA A 200 8.21 2.27 -6.37
CA ALA A 200 9.42 2.99 -5.97
C ALA A 200 10.08 3.81 -7.10
N ALA A 201 10.05 3.30 -8.33
CA ALA A 201 10.67 3.93 -9.49
C ALA A 201 9.73 4.84 -10.31
N LEU A 202 8.43 4.91 -9.97
CA LEU A 202 7.45 5.70 -10.71
C LEU A 202 7.70 7.19 -10.49
N LYS A 203 7.67 7.95 -11.58
CA LYS A 203 7.68 9.42 -11.56
C LYS A 203 6.24 9.93 -11.37
N PRO A 204 6.05 11.18 -10.93
CA PRO A 204 4.71 11.78 -10.80
C PRO A 204 3.87 11.69 -12.08
N ALA A 205 4.49 11.83 -13.26
CA ALA A 205 3.81 11.69 -14.55
C ALA A 205 3.32 10.24 -14.78
N ASP A 206 4.14 9.24 -14.46
CA ASP A 206 3.77 7.82 -14.56
C ASP A 206 2.59 7.49 -13.64
N ILE A 207 2.62 7.99 -12.39
CA ILE A 207 1.54 7.83 -11.41
C ILE A 207 0.24 8.44 -11.93
N ALA A 208 0.30 9.65 -12.50
CA ALA A 208 -0.87 10.32 -13.06
C ALA A 208 -1.45 9.54 -14.25
N GLU A 209 -0.60 9.02 -15.14
CA GLU A 209 -1.01 8.21 -16.31
C GLU A 209 -1.65 6.88 -15.88
N ILE A 210 -1.03 6.16 -14.94
CA ILE A 210 -1.57 4.92 -14.37
C ILE A 210 -2.93 5.16 -13.73
N ALA A 211 -3.06 6.20 -12.92
CA ALA A 211 -4.29 6.53 -12.23
C ALA A 211 -5.41 6.92 -13.21
N ALA A 212 -5.08 7.71 -14.24
CA ALA A 212 -6.02 8.08 -15.29
C ALA A 212 -6.52 6.86 -16.08
N TYR A 213 -5.60 5.94 -16.43
CA TYR A 213 -5.96 4.71 -17.13
C TYR A 213 -6.97 3.88 -16.34
N PHE A 214 -6.65 3.48 -15.12
CA PHE A 214 -7.53 2.61 -14.32
C PHE A 214 -8.85 3.28 -13.93
N SER A 215 -8.85 4.59 -13.69
CA SER A 215 -10.08 5.31 -13.33
C SER A 215 -11.11 5.38 -14.46
N ALA A 216 -10.67 5.27 -15.70
CA ALA A 216 -11.55 5.31 -16.88
C ALA A 216 -12.11 3.95 -17.30
N LEU A 217 -11.63 2.84 -16.71
CA LEU A 217 -12.01 1.49 -17.13
C LEU A 217 -13.40 1.08 -16.64
N THR A 218 -14.05 0.17 -17.40
CA THR A 218 -15.32 -0.48 -17.07
C THR A 218 -15.21 -2.00 -17.21
N PRO A 219 -15.96 -2.82 -16.45
CA PRO A 219 -16.95 -2.43 -15.43
C PRO A 219 -16.29 -1.71 -14.25
N ALA A 220 -16.98 -0.75 -13.67
CA ALA A 220 -16.41 0.14 -12.65
C ALA A 220 -16.84 -0.24 -11.24
N LEU A 221 -15.95 -0.03 -10.27
CA LEU A 221 -16.28 0.01 -8.86
C LEU A 221 -17.31 1.11 -8.59
N LYS A 222 -18.17 0.89 -7.61
CA LYS A 222 -19.28 1.79 -7.28
C LYS A 222 -19.22 2.23 -5.84
N THR A 223 -19.98 3.27 -5.53
CA THR A 223 -20.27 3.69 -4.18
C THR A 223 -21.52 2.94 -3.71
N GLU A 224 -21.43 2.20 -2.59
CA GLU A 224 -22.58 1.57 -1.95
C GLU A 224 -23.50 2.67 -1.39
N PRO A 225 -24.76 2.82 -1.87
CA PRO A 225 -25.59 3.92 -1.46
C PRO A 225 -26.06 3.77 -0.01
N ARG A 226 -26.15 4.88 0.71
CA ARG A 226 -26.77 4.91 2.03
C ARG A 226 -28.24 4.46 1.94
N PRO A 227 -28.71 3.59 2.84
CA PRO A 227 -30.09 3.13 2.83
C PRO A 227 -31.12 4.24 3.10
N TYR A 228 -30.67 5.41 3.60
CA TYR A 228 -31.54 6.52 4.05
C TYR A 228 -31.59 7.72 3.09
N THR A 229 -30.97 7.67 1.92
CA THR A 229 -31.00 8.79 0.97
C THR A 229 -32.28 8.84 0.13
N ARG A 230 -33.23 7.94 0.33
CA ARG A 230 -34.57 8.03 -0.25
C ARG A 230 -35.57 8.67 0.73
N PHE A 231 -35.36 9.88 1.12
CA PHE A 231 -36.48 10.75 1.37
C PHE A 231 -36.90 11.26 0.01
N SER A 232 -37.73 10.50 -0.70
CA SER A 232 -38.59 11.06 -1.74
C SER A 232 -39.44 12.11 -1.03
N ALA A 233 -39.24 13.37 -1.38
CA ALA A 233 -40.23 14.40 -1.11
C ALA A 233 -41.49 13.99 -1.88
N GLU A 234 -42.50 13.44 -1.20
CA GLU A 234 -43.89 13.40 -1.66
C GLU A 234 -44.47 14.79 -1.51
#